data_a2d6755291ea5f61d7c1318eef28d2d0
#
_entry.id   a2d6755291ea5f61d7c1318eef28d2d0
#
_cell.length_a   1.000
_cell.length_b   1.000
_cell.length_c   1.000
_cell.angle_alpha   90.00
_cell.angle_beta   90.00
_cell.angle_gamma   90.00
#
_symmetry.space_group_name_H-M   'P 1'
#
loop_
_entity.id
_entity.type
_entity.pdbx_description
1 polymer ?
#
loop_
_entity_poly.entity_id
_entity_poly.type
_entity_poly.pdbx_seq_one_letter_code
_entity_poly.pdbx_strand_id
1 'polypeptide(L)'
;MNVKAIANQMSVAPRKTRLVADLIRGKHVREAQAILMFTPKAASPIVSKLLKSAVANAVHNFSLKEEELYVKEIFVNEGLRLTRLFPRAKGKTDKIKKRTSHITIVVSSKTVEEKKTVKQQSVIQQIEEKEIVENGSKE
;
A
#
# COMPACT_ATOMS: atom_id res chain seq x y z
N MET A 1 6.66 -14.75 -7.38
CA MET A 1 7.99 -14.23 -7.02
C MET A 1 7.82 -12.90 -6.28
N ASN A 2 8.56 -12.62 -5.18
CA ASN A 2 8.37 -11.41 -4.36
C ASN A 2 9.55 -10.46 -4.57
N VAL A 3 9.29 -9.24 -5.00
CA VAL A 3 10.29 -8.18 -5.19
C VAL A 3 10.03 -7.06 -4.20
N LYS A 4 11.06 -6.63 -3.48
CA LYS A 4 10.94 -5.60 -2.44
C LYS A 4 11.69 -4.32 -2.79
N ALA A 5 11.14 -3.18 -2.38
CA ALA A 5 11.83 -1.90 -2.31
C ALA A 5 11.68 -1.30 -0.93
N ILE A 6 12.73 -0.63 -0.44
CA ILE A 6 12.79 -0.07 0.90
C ILE A 6 13.17 1.40 0.82
N ALA A 7 12.44 2.26 1.52
CA ALA A 7 12.79 3.67 1.73
C ALA A 7 13.00 3.92 3.22
N ASN A 8 14.24 4.21 3.60
CA ASN A 8 14.62 4.45 4.98
C ASN A 8 14.54 5.92 5.36
N GLN A 9 14.21 6.21 6.62
CA GLN A 9 14.27 7.54 7.26
C GLN A 9 13.48 8.64 6.54
N MET A 10 12.30 8.27 5.98
CA MET A 10 11.42 9.26 5.35
C MET A 10 10.89 10.24 6.39
N SER A 11 10.92 11.55 6.09
CA SER A 11 10.54 12.65 6.99
C SER A 11 9.01 12.78 7.22
N VAL A 12 8.28 11.67 7.18
CA VAL A 12 6.84 11.60 7.42
C VAL A 12 6.57 10.68 8.60
N ALA A 13 5.63 11.10 9.47
CA ALA A 13 5.28 10.30 10.65
C ALA A 13 4.62 8.96 10.25
N PRO A 14 4.97 7.82 10.90
CA PRO A 14 4.50 6.49 10.51
C PRO A 14 2.97 6.37 10.49
N ARG A 15 2.30 6.96 11.47
CA ARG A 15 0.83 6.95 11.55
C ARG A 15 0.17 7.58 10.31
N LYS A 16 0.73 8.68 9.78
CA LYS A 16 0.22 9.33 8.57
C LYS A 16 0.50 8.51 7.31
N THR A 17 1.65 7.83 7.26
CA THR A 17 2.03 6.99 6.13
C THR A 17 1.22 5.70 6.08
N ARG A 18 0.87 5.10 7.24
CA ARG A 18 0.03 3.89 7.31
C ARG A 18 -1.33 4.09 6.67
N LEU A 19 -1.95 5.26 6.84
CA LEU A 19 -3.23 5.57 6.20
C LEU A 19 -3.17 5.49 4.66
N VAL A 20 -2.04 5.90 4.07
CA VAL A 20 -1.83 5.81 2.62
C VAL A 20 -1.47 4.38 2.21
N ALA A 21 -0.68 3.69 3.03
CA ALA A 21 -0.29 2.30 2.79
C ALA A 21 -1.51 1.37 2.73
N ASP A 22 -2.48 1.57 3.61
CA ASP A 22 -3.70 0.75 3.67
C ASP A 22 -4.58 0.88 2.41
N LEU A 23 -4.56 2.05 1.74
CA LEU A 23 -5.31 2.27 0.49
C LEU A 23 -4.80 1.43 -0.69
N ILE A 24 -3.52 1.08 -0.70
CA ILE A 24 -2.87 0.40 -1.83
C ILE A 24 -2.54 -1.07 -1.55
N ARG A 25 -2.74 -1.53 -0.33
CA ARG A 25 -2.46 -2.93 0.02
C ARG A 25 -3.39 -3.87 -0.76
N GLY A 26 -2.83 -4.91 -1.39
CA GLY A 26 -3.57 -5.88 -2.18
C GLY A 26 -4.04 -5.41 -3.55
N LYS A 27 -3.79 -4.13 -3.91
CA LYS A 27 -4.21 -3.54 -5.17
C LYS A 27 -3.23 -3.86 -6.31
N HIS A 28 -3.75 -3.85 -7.53
CA HIS A 28 -2.93 -3.93 -8.73
C HIS A 28 -2.04 -2.68 -8.86
N VAL A 29 -0.84 -2.83 -9.40
CA VAL A 29 0.14 -1.72 -9.48
C VAL A 29 -0.43 -0.50 -10.19
N ARG A 30 -1.09 -0.65 -11.33
CA ARG A 30 -1.71 0.46 -12.07
C ARG A 30 -2.80 1.17 -11.24
N GLU A 31 -3.64 0.39 -10.55
CA GLU A 31 -4.67 0.93 -9.67
C GLU A 31 -4.05 1.65 -8.46
N ALA A 32 -3.03 1.07 -7.84
CA ALA A 32 -2.31 1.67 -6.72
C ALA A 32 -1.65 3.00 -7.11
N GLN A 33 -1.07 3.10 -8.32
CA GLN A 33 -0.51 4.34 -8.85
C GLN A 33 -1.59 5.42 -9.03
N ALA A 34 -2.75 5.06 -9.60
CA ALA A 34 -3.88 5.98 -9.77
C ALA A 34 -4.39 6.49 -8.40
N ILE A 35 -4.61 5.59 -7.43
CA ILE A 35 -5.04 5.96 -6.07
C ILE A 35 -4.05 6.94 -5.43
N LEU A 36 -2.75 6.68 -5.53
CA LEU A 36 -1.72 7.56 -4.97
C LEU A 36 -1.67 8.93 -5.65
N MET A 37 -1.95 9.01 -6.95
CA MET A 37 -1.98 10.27 -7.70
C MET A 37 -3.10 11.19 -7.22
N PHE A 38 -4.28 10.64 -6.92
CA PHE A 38 -5.45 11.40 -6.48
C PHE A 38 -5.53 11.58 -4.96
N THR A 39 -4.66 10.94 -4.17
CA THR A 39 -4.68 11.06 -2.71
C THR A 39 -3.92 12.29 -2.24
N PRO A 40 -4.58 13.35 -1.69
CA PRO A 40 -3.94 14.60 -1.28
C PRO A 40 -3.26 14.47 0.10
N LYS A 41 -2.28 13.59 0.23
CA LYS A 41 -1.49 13.36 1.46
C LYS A 41 0.00 13.53 1.18
N ALA A 42 0.73 14.17 2.09
CA ALA A 42 2.18 14.34 1.96
C ALA A 42 2.98 13.02 1.86
N ALA A 43 2.42 11.91 2.30
CA ALA A 43 3.01 10.59 2.17
C ALA A 43 2.86 10.00 0.75
N SER A 44 1.83 10.40 -0.01
CA SER A 44 1.51 9.81 -1.32
C SER A 44 2.65 9.92 -2.34
N PRO A 45 3.34 11.07 -2.54
CA PRO A 45 4.44 11.15 -3.50
C PRO A 45 5.64 10.29 -3.10
N ILE A 46 5.88 10.11 -1.80
CA ILE A 46 6.97 9.26 -1.30
C ILE A 46 6.67 7.79 -1.58
N VAL A 47 5.46 7.35 -1.25
CA VAL A 47 4.99 5.97 -1.51
C VAL A 47 4.94 5.68 -3.01
N SER A 48 4.51 6.65 -3.83
CA SER A 48 4.48 6.52 -5.29
C SER A 48 5.89 6.33 -5.89
N LYS A 49 6.88 7.09 -5.43
CA LYS A 49 8.28 6.91 -5.85
C LYS A 49 8.81 5.53 -5.47
N LEU A 50 8.50 5.07 -4.25
CA LEU A 50 8.93 3.75 -3.79
C LEU A 50 8.23 2.63 -4.57
N LEU A 51 6.94 2.76 -4.89
CA LEU A 51 6.22 1.82 -5.73
C LEU A 51 6.83 1.73 -7.13
N LYS A 52 7.15 2.87 -7.76
CA LYS A 52 7.85 2.90 -9.06
C LYS A 52 9.20 2.19 -8.99
N SER A 53 9.96 2.38 -7.91
CA SER A 53 11.23 1.67 -7.70
C SER A 53 11.03 0.15 -7.57
N ALA A 54 10.00 -0.30 -6.83
CA ALA A 54 9.67 -1.71 -6.71
C ALA A 54 9.30 -2.34 -8.06
N VAL A 55 8.50 -1.63 -8.87
CA VAL A 55 8.12 -2.06 -10.23
C VAL A 55 9.34 -2.12 -11.14
N ALA A 56 10.19 -1.11 -11.13
CA ALA A 56 11.42 -1.11 -11.93
C ALA A 56 12.34 -2.30 -11.56
N ASN A 57 12.49 -2.60 -10.26
CA ASN A 57 13.23 -3.77 -9.80
C ASN A 57 12.59 -5.10 -10.29
N ALA A 58 11.27 -5.18 -10.34
CA ALA A 58 10.55 -6.36 -10.83
C ALA A 58 10.76 -6.56 -12.34
N VAL A 59 10.68 -5.49 -13.12
CA VAL A 59 10.84 -5.54 -14.58
C VAL A 59 12.30 -5.81 -14.96
N HIS A 60 13.24 -5.02 -14.42
CA HIS A 60 14.65 -5.13 -14.85
C HIS A 60 15.37 -6.36 -14.30
N ASN A 61 15.17 -6.70 -13.02
CA ASN A 61 15.93 -7.78 -12.39
C ASN A 61 15.29 -9.16 -12.58
N PHE A 62 13.95 -9.20 -12.72
CA PHE A 62 13.19 -10.47 -12.77
C PHE A 62 12.38 -10.63 -14.05
N SER A 63 12.48 -9.70 -15.00
CA SER A 63 11.78 -9.73 -16.30
C SER A 63 10.27 -9.97 -16.18
N LEU A 64 9.66 -9.48 -15.07
CA LEU A 64 8.22 -9.60 -14.84
C LEU A 64 7.46 -8.53 -15.63
N LYS A 65 6.28 -8.87 -16.12
CA LYS A 65 5.40 -7.92 -16.81
C LYS A 65 4.70 -7.02 -15.81
N GLU A 66 4.75 -5.70 -16.02
CA GLU A 66 4.10 -4.71 -15.14
C GLU A 66 2.60 -4.96 -14.97
N GLU A 67 1.94 -5.49 -16.01
CA GLU A 67 0.51 -5.78 -16.01
C GLU A 67 0.08 -6.89 -15.06
N GLU A 68 0.99 -7.73 -14.61
CA GLU A 68 0.70 -8.85 -13.71
C GLU A 68 1.05 -8.55 -12.26
N LEU A 69 1.68 -7.38 -12.02
CA LEU A 69 2.17 -6.99 -10.71
C LEU A 69 1.06 -6.45 -9.82
N TYR A 70 1.08 -6.86 -8.55
CA TYR A 70 0.22 -6.32 -7.50
C TYR A 70 1.02 -6.06 -6.23
N VAL A 71 0.54 -5.16 -5.39
CA VAL A 71 1.12 -4.85 -4.08
C VAL A 71 0.71 -5.95 -3.11
N LYS A 72 1.61 -6.90 -2.88
CA LYS A 72 1.34 -8.02 -1.95
C LYS A 72 1.29 -7.52 -0.51
N GLU A 73 2.33 -6.80 -0.11
CA GLU A 73 2.50 -6.34 1.26
C GLU A 73 3.12 -4.94 1.28
N ILE A 74 2.73 -4.15 2.25
CA ILE A 74 3.34 -2.86 2.53
C ILE A 74 3.45 -2.67 4.04
N PHE A 75 4.66 -2.36 4.52
CA PHE A 75 4.96 -2.15 5.93
C PHE A 75 5.48 -0.74 6.16
N VAL A 76 5.04 -0.14 7.26
CA VAL A 76 5.51 1.16 7.70
C VAL A 76 5.96 1.06 9.15
N ASN A 77 7.28 1.07 9.34
CA ASN A 77 7.92 1.01 10.64
C ASN A 77 8.33 2.39 11.14
N GLU A 78 8.47 2.55 12.43
CA GLU A 78 8.97 3.78 13.02
C GLU A 78 10.48 3.88 12.82
N GLY A 79 10.92 5.05 12.34
CA GLY A 79 12.33 5.41 12.25
C GLY A 79 12.80 6.28 13.40
N LEU A 80 13.95 6.90 13.22
CA LEU A 80 14.56 7.80 14.21
C LEU A 80 13.62 8.94 14.61
N ARG A 81 13.59 9.25 15.90
CA ARG A 81 12.82 10.36 16.48
C ARG A 81 13.78 11.47 16.90
N LEU A 82 13.77 12.57 16.17
CA LEU A 82 14.56 13.76 16.52
C LEU A 82 13.75 14.64 17.47
N THR A 83 14.29 14.95 18.63
CA THR A 83 13.71 15.90 19.58
C THR A 83 14.18 17.32 19.27
N ARG A 84 13.25 18.27 19.17
CA ARG A 84 13.50 19.69 19.00
C ARG A 84 12.89 20.44 20.18
N LEU A 85 13.54 21.49 20.62
CA LEU A 85 13.03 22.39 21.63
C LEU A 85 12.22 23.52 20.97
N PHE A 86 11.04 23.75 21.49
CA PHE A 86 10.17 24.85 21.06
C PHE A 86 10.01 25.84 22.22
N PRO A 87 10.54 27.08 22.08
CA PRO A 87 10.45 28.08 23.16
C PRO A 87 8.99 28.52 23.36
N ARG A 88 8.61 28.66 24.64
CA ARG A 88 7.30 29.13 25.08
C ARG A 88 7.45 30.39 25.95
N ALA A 89 6.29 30.94 26.31
CA ALA A 89 6.25 32.11 27.23
C ALA A 89 6.91 31.81 28.58
N LYS A 90 7.41 32.87 29.26
CA LYS A 90 8.05 32.78 30.56
C LYS A 90 9.31 31.89 30.60
N GLY A 91 10.09 31.85 29.52
CA GLY A 91 11.33 31.06 29.45
C GLY A 91 11.16 29.53 29.49
N LYS A 92 9.92 29.02 29.41
CA LYS A 92 9.65 27.56 29.33
C LYS A 92 9.91 27.04 27.92
N THR A 93 10.28 25.78 27.81
CA THR A 93 10.49 25.09 26.51
C THR A 93 9.72 23.79 26.46
N ASP A 94 9.07 23.52 25.30
CA ASP A 94 8.42 22.26 25.02
C ASP A 94 9.30 21.41 24.12
N LYS A 95 9.18 20.07 24.24
CA LYS A 95 9.87 19.10 23.38
C LYS A 95 8.97 18.65 22.23
N ILE A 96 9.35 18.99 20.99
CA ILE A 96 8.67 18.50 19.78
C ILE A 96 9.43 17.32 19.22
N LYS A 97 8.75 16.19 18.98
CA LYS A 97 9.31 14.97 18.38
C LYS A 97 9.07 14.98 16.87
N LYS A 98 10.12 15.20 16.08
CA LYS A 98 10.09 14.97 14.61
C LYS A 98 10.29 13.50 14.34
N ARG A 99 9.21 12.82 13.90
CA ARG A 99 9.19 11.37 13.64
C ARG A 99 9.55 11.10 12.20
N THR A 100 10.30 10.02 11.97
CA THR A 100 10.58 9.48 10.64
C THR A 100 9.97 8.08 10.51
N SER A 101 9.88 7.58 9.29
CA SER A 101 9.37 6.24 9.00
C SER A 101 10.26 5.49 8.01
N HIS A 102 10.28 4.17 8.14
CA HIS A 102 10.82 3.24 7.16
C HIS A 102 9.65 2.60 6.43
N ILE A 103 9.67 2.63 5.10
CA ILE A 103 8.60 2.10 4.27
C ILE A 103 9.17 0.95 3.45
N THR A 104 8.53 -0.21 3.51
CA THR A 104 8.88 -1.38 2.70
C THR A 104 7.67 -1.76 1.86
N ILE A 105 7.84 -1.88 0.56
CA ILE A 105 6.82 -2.37 -0.38
C ILE A 105 7.30 -3.69 -0.95
N VAL A 106 6.43 -4.68 -0.96
CA VAL A 106 6.63 -5.97 -1.62
C VAL A 106 5.63 -6.10 -2.75
N VAL A 107 6.15 -6.25 -3.97
CA VAL A 107 5.37 -6.46 -5.19
C VAL A 107 5.54 -7.91 -5.62
N SER A 108 4.48 -8.53 -6.09
CA SER A 108 4.48 -9.91 -6.59
C SER A 108 3.64 -10.01 -7.86
N SER A 109 3.97 -10.99 -8.71
CA SER A 109 3.10 -11.39 -9.83
C SER A 109 2.04 -12.38 -9.33
N LYS A 110 0.79 -12.23 -9.74
CA LYS A 110 -0.25 -13.23 -9.49
C LYS A 110 0.04 -14.47 -10.34
N THR A 111 0.29 -15.58 -9.68
CA THR A 111 0.40 -16.89 -10.35
C THR A 111 -0.95 -17.29 -10.93
N VAL A 112 -0.95 -18.03 -12.03
CA VAL A 112 -2.17 -18.45 -12.75
C VAL A 112 -3.15 -19.23 -11.85
N GLU A 113 -2.64 -19.89 -10.82
CA GLU A 113 -3.44 -20.64 -9.84
C GLU A 113 -4.28 -19.72 -8.93
N GLU A 114 -3.73 -18.59 -8.47
CA GLU A 114 -4.48 -17.60 -7.68
C GLU A 114 -5.57 -16.91 -8.51
N LYS A 115 -5.33 -16.71 -9.82
CA LYS A 115 -6.35 -16.17 -10.74
C LYS A 115 -7.54 -17.12 -10.93
N LYS A 116 -7.31 -18.45 -10.88
CA LYS A 116 -8.38 -19.45 -10.99
C LYS A 116 -9.23 -19.51 -9.73
N THR A 117 -8.61 -19.47 -8.55
CA THR A 117 -9.30 -19.53 -7.27
C THR A 117 -10.20 -18.30 -7.04
N VAL A 118 -9.71 -17.10 -7.35
CA VAL A 118 -10.50 -15.86 -7.25
C VAL A 118 -11.67 -15.84 -8.24
N LYS A 119 -11.46 -16.31 -9.48
CA LYS A 119 -12.55 -16.45 -10.46
C LYS A 119 -13.60 -17.48 -10.03
N GLN A 120 -13.18 -18.60 -9.47
CA GLN A 120 -14.11 -19.62 -8.98
C GLN A 120 -14.95 -19.12 -7.81
N GLN A 121 -14.34 -18.40 -6.85
CA GLN A 121 -15.07 -17.80 -5.72
C GLN A 121 -16.07 -16.74 -6.17
N SER A 122 -15.71 -15.88 -7.14
CA SER A 122 -16.64 -14.86 -7.66
C SER A 122 -17.81 -15.47 -8.45
N VAL A 123 -17.60 -16.59 -9.14
CA VAL A 123 -18.65 -17.31 -9.84
C VAL A 123 -19.61 -18.00 -8.86
N ILE A 124 -19.07 -18.61 -7.80
CA ILE A 124 -19.86 -19.25 -6.75
C ILE A 124 -20.77 -18.21 -6.05
N GLN A 125 -20.22 -17.05 -5.68
CA GLN A 125 -21.00 -15.96 -5.06
C GLN A 125 -22.12 -15.45 -5.97
N GLN A 126 -21.89 -15.34 -7.28
CA GLN A 126 -22.92 -14.93 -8.24
C GLN A 126 -24.02 -15.99 -8.46
N ILE A 127 -23.69 -17.26 -8.27
CA ILE A 127 -24.68 -18.35 -8.35
C ILE A 127 -25.54 -18.36 -7.08
N GLU A 128 -24.94 -18.22 -5.90
CA GLU A 128 -25.65 -18.15 -4.62
C GLU A 128 -26.61 -16.94 -4.56
N GLU A 129 -26.17 -15.77 -5.04
CA GLU A 129 -27.06 -14.58 -5.11
C GLU A 129 -28.25 -14.79 -6.06
N LYS A 130 -28.06 -15.49 -7.18
CA LYS A 130 -29.16 -15.79 -8.11
C LYS A 130 -30.15 -16.80 -7.56
N GLU A 131 -29.69 -17.83 -6.86
CA GLU A 131 -30.56 -18.84 -6.23
C GLU A 131 -31.41 -18.23 -5.09
N ILE A 132 -30.86 -17.27 -4.34
CA ILE A 132 -31.59 -16.56 -3.29
C ILE A 132 -32.69 -15.69 -3.89
N VAL A 133 -32.46 -15.02 -5.02
CA VAL A 133 -33.45 -14.18 -5.71
C VAL A 133 -34.53 -15.03 -6.35
N GLU A 134 -34.21 -16.21 -6.89
CA GLU A 134 -35.19 -17.08 -7.54
C GLU A 134 -36.12 -17.82 -6.54
N ASN A 135 -35.61 -18.16 -5.35
CA ASN A 135 -36.37 -18.75 -4.28
C ASN A 135 -37.24 -17.72 -3.50
N GLY A 136 -36.86 -16.44 -3.47
CA GLY A 136 -37.61 -15.37 -2.83
C GLY A 136 -38.84 -14.85 -3.63
N SER A 137 -38.99 -15.29 -4.87
CA SER A 137 -40.13 -14.90 -5.73
C SER A 137 -41.23 -15.95 -5.85
N LYS A 138 -41.18 -17.02 -5.05
CA LYS A 138 -42.18 -18.12 -5.03
C LYS A 138 -43.00 -18.23 -3.74
N GLU A 139 -42.97 -17.20 -2.87
CA GLU A 139 -43.94 -17.07 -1.76
C GLU A 139 -44.92 -15.95 -2.02
#